data_02f9e5185903e21bb0caa2b5b2ef04da
#
_entry.id   02f9e5185903e21bb0caa2b5b2ef04da
#
_cell.length_a   1.000
_cell.length_b   1.000
_cell.length_c   1.000
_cell.angle_alpha   90.00
_cell.angle_beta   90.00
_cell.angle_gamma   90.00
#
_symmetry.space_group_name_H-M   'P 1'
#
loop_
_entity.id
_entity.type
_entity.pdbx_description
1 polymer ?
#
loop_
_entity_poly.entity_id
_entity_poly.type
_entity_poly.pdbx_seq_one_letter_code
_entity_poly.pdbx_strand_id
1 'polypeptide(L)'
;MTANPERFNKAITLFDAANAEDPNLDEGQPKELLYARRMTEMINRFAPDASEVAQLAVRAQHILRWTVPRNTYPLGKPGYFAWRTRLYKLHAEVAGELMRQAAYDESMIEQVKEAVSKQGIKTKPDSQ
;
A
#
# COMPACT_ATOMS: atom_id res chain seq x y z
N MET A 1 2.69 11.63 13.24
CA MET A 1 1.52 12.14 14.00
C MET A 1 0.44 12.62 13.03
N THR A 2 -0.76 12.22 13.27
CA THR A 2 -1.86 12.62 12.39
C THR A 2 -2.74 13.66 13.06
N ALA A 3 -3.22 14.61 12.25
CA ALA A 3 -4.09 15.67 12.75
C ALA A 3 -5.51 15.20 13.00
N ASN A 4 -5.88 14.06 12.42
CA ASN A 4 -7.23 13.51 12.55
C ASN A 4 -7.14 12.01 12.79
N PRO A 5 -6.96 11.61 14.06
CA PRO A 5 -6.77 10.19 14.36
C PRO A 5 -7.94 9.30 13.94
N GLU A 6 -9.16 9.79 14.01
CA GLU A 6 -10.31 8.99 13.62
C GLU A 6 -10.28 8.67 12.13
N ARG A 7 -9.97 9.66 11.33
CA ARG A 7 -9.87 9.48 9.88
C ARG A 7 -8.75 8.51 9.54
N PHE A 8 -7.59 8.70 10.16
CA PHE A 8 -6.44 7.84 9.93
C PHE A 8 -6.78 6.39 10.32
N ASN A 9 -7.35 6.20 11.49
CA ASN A 9 -7.67 4.86 11.96
C ASN A 9 -8.71 4.18 11.06
N LYS A 10 -9.66 4.95 10.54
CA LYS A 10 -10.63 4.38 9.62
C LYS A 10 -9.98 3.91 8.33
N ALA A 11 -9.05 4.70 7.78
CA ALA A 11 -8.35 4.27 6.57
C ALA A 11 -7.55 3.01 6.83
N ILE A 12 -6.82 2.94 7.94
CA ILE A 12 -6.03 1.75 8.28
C ILE A 12 -6.95 0.54 8.42
N THR A 13 -8.09 0.71 9.08
CA THR A 13 -9.05 -0.39 9.24
C THR A 13 -9.56 -0.89 7.89
N LEU A 14 -9.84 0.02 6.98
CA LEU A 14 -10.31 -0.36 5.65
C LEU A 14 -9.21 -1.07 4.85
N PHE A 15 -7.97 -0.57 4.93
CA PHE A 15 -6.86 -1.24 4.28
C PHE A 15 -6.67 -2.65 4.83
N ASP A 16 -6.72 -2.79 6.15
CA ASP A 16 -6.51 -4.08 6.79
C ASP A 16 -7.64 -5.05 6.45
N ALA A 17 -8.88 -4.57 6.39
CA ALA A 17 -10.00 -5.42 6.04
C ALA A 17 -9.83 -5.97 4.62
N ALA A 18 -9.35 -5.15 3.70
CA ALA A 18 -9.09 -5.61 2.33
C ALA A 18 -8.01 -6.68 2.32
N ASN A 19 -6.90 -6.44 3.02
CA ASN A 19 -5.80 -7.40 3.05
C ASN A 19 -6.12 -8.65 3.85
N ALA A 20 -7.08 -8.60 4.76
CA ALA A 20 -7.48 -9.76 5.54
C ALA A 20 -8.15 -10.83 4.68
N GLU A 21 -8.58 -10.48 3.47
CA GLU A 21 -9.20 -11.44 2.57
C GLU A 21 -8.18 -12.23 1.75
N ASP A 22 -6.90 -11.99 1.94
CA ASP A 22 -5.85 -12.72 1.25
C ASP A 22 -5.95 -14.21 1.60
N PRO A 23 -6.14 -15.08 0.59
CA PRO A 23 -6.23 -16.51 0.87
C PRO A 23 -4.89 -17.16 1.16
N ASN A 24 -3.82 -16.45 0.87
CA ASN A 24 -2.48 -16.96 1.16
C ASN A 24 -2.13 -16.67 2.60
N LEU A 25 -1.54 -17.65 3.27
CA LEU A 25 -1.22 -17.51 4.68
C LEU A 25 0.28 -17.50 4.92
N ASP A 26 0.69 -16.72 5.91
CA ASP A 26 2.05 -16.69 6.40
C ASP A 26 1.93 -16.69 7.92
N GLU A 27 2.50 -17.71 8.56
CA GLU A 27 2.38 -17.88 10.00
C GLU A 27 0.93 -17.91 10.46
N GLY A 28 0.06 -18.53 9.63
CA GLY A 28 -1.33 -18.68 9.97
C GLY A 28 -2.19 -17.45 9.81
N GLN A 29 -1.63 -16.38 9.22
CA GLN A 29 -2.33 -15.12 9.05
C GLN A 29 -2.36 -14.74 7.58
N PRO A 30 -3.36 -13.96 7.14
CA PRO A 30 -3.36 -13.47 5.75
C PRO A 30 -2.03 -12.80 5.43
N LYS A 31 -1.39 -13.28 4.38
CA LYS A 31 0.00 -12.91 4.08
C LYS A 31 0.19 -11.41 3.91
N GLU A 32 -0.68 -10.76 3.13
CA GLU A 32 -0.48 -9.34 2.88
C GLU A 32 -0.88 -8.47 4.07
N LEU A 33 -1.80 -8.95 4.90
CA LEU A 33 -2.11 -8.25 6.13
C LEU A 33 -0.90 -8.27 7.08
N LEU A 34 -0.28 -9.44 7.23
CA LEU A 34 0.90 -9.57 8.07
C LEU A 34 2.03 -8.70 7.55
N TYR A 35 2.24 -8.70 6.23
CA TYR A 35 3.26 -7.87 5.62
C TYR A 35 3.02 -6.38 5.92
N ALA A 36 1.78 -5.93 5.77
CA ALA A 36 1.45 -4.53 6.02
C ALA A 36 1.73 -4.13 7.46
N ARG A 37 1.40 -5.01 8.39
CA ARG A 37 1.68 -4.74 9.80
C ARG A 37 3.17 -4.67 10.09
N ARG A 38 3.94 -5.59 9.50
CA ARG A 38 5.39 -5.61 9.70
C ARG A 38 6.04 -4.36 9.15
N MET A 39 5.59 -3.90 7.98
CA MET A 39 6.15 -2.70 7.39
C MET A 39 5.79 -1.46 8.18
N THR A 40 4.59 -1.43 8.76
CA THR A 40 4.19 -0.32 9.62
C THR A 40 5.07 -0.28 10.88
N GLU A 41 5.35 -1.43 11.46
CA GLU A 41 6.25 -1.48 12.61
C GLU A 41 7.64 -0.99 12.26
N MET A 42 8.11 -1.36 11.07
CA MET A 42 9.42 -0.94 10.62
C MET A 42 9.51 0.57 10.46
N ILE A 43 8.52 1.18 9.80
CA ILE A 43 8.55 2.63 9.62
C ILE A 43 8.45 3.35 10.95
N ASN A 44 7.67 2.83 11.89
CA ASN A 44 7.56 3.46 13.20
C ASN A 44 8.85 3.36 13.99
N ARG A 45 9.61 2.29 13.77
CA ARG A 45 10.89 2.11 14.48
C ARG A 45 11.98 3.00 13.88
N PHE A 46 12.07 3.06 12.56
CA PHE A 46 13.20 3.73 11.91
C PHE A 46 12.88 5.13 11.43
N ALA A 47 11.62 5.49 11.35
CA ALA A 47 11.20 6.82 10.92
C ALA A 47 9.97 7.25 11.71
N PRO A 48 10.10 7.41 13.04
CA PRO A 48 8.91 7.72 13.86
C PRO A 48 8.24 9.03 13.50
N ASP A 49 8.96 9.90 12.78
CA ASP A 49 8.39 11.18 12.35
C ASP A 49 7.80 11.11 10.95
N ALA A 50 7.63 9.90 10.40
CA ALA A 50 7.09 9.77 9.06
C ALA A 50 5.73 10.45 8.94
N SER A 51 5.50 11.09 7.80
CA SER A 51 4.25 11.80 7.57
C SER A 51 3.07 10.86 7.52
N GLU A 52 1.89 11.43 7.66
CA GLU A 52 0.66 10.63 7.52
C GLU A 52 0.58 10.00 6.14
N VAL A 53 0.98 10.73 5.10
CA VAL A 53 1.02 10.19 3.73
C VAL A 53 1.92 8.97 3.67
N ALA A 54 3.13 9.06 4.25
CA ALA A 54 4.06 7.94 4.22
C ALA A 54 3.51 6.73 4.96
N GLN A 55 2.87 6.95 6.10
CA GLN A 55 2.32 5.85 6.89
C GLN A 55 1.17 5.16 6.15
N LEU A 56 0.31 5.93 5.51
CA LEU A 56 -0.78 5.35 4.72
C LEU A 56 -0.23 4.59 3.52
N ALA A 57 0.76 5.15 2.84
CA ALA A 57 1.34 4.49 1.67
C ALA A 57 1.99 3.16 2.05
N VAL A 58 2.71 3.13 3.17
CA VAL A 58 3.34 1.91 3.64
C VAL A 58 2.30 0.84 3.95
N ARG A 59 1.20 1.21 4.61
CA ARG A 59 0.18 0.24 4.97
C ARG A 59 -0.54 -0.32 3.75
N ALA A 60 -0.63 0.44 2.67
CA ALA A 60 -1.36 0.05 1.47
C ALA A 60 -0.46 -0.46 0.35
N GLN A 61 0.85 -0.58 0.57
CA GLN A 61 1.77 -0.78 -0.56
C GLN A 61 1.62 -2.12 -1.27
N HIS A 62 0.98 -3.12 -0.68
CA HIS A 62 0.71 -4.40 -1.34
C HIS A 62 -0.77 -4.73 -1.34
N ILE A 63 -1.63 -3.73 -1.18
CA ILE A 63 -3.06 -3.99 -0.98
C ILE A 63 -3.64 -4.77 -2.17
N LEU A 64 -4.33 -5.86 -1.85
CA LEU A 64 -4.96 -6.76 -2.83
C LEU A 64 -3.98 -7.34 -3.86
N ARG A 65 -2.69 -7.43 -3.50
CA ARG A 65 -1.67 -7.88 -4.44
C ARG A 65 -1.98 -9.26 -5.02
N TRP A 66 -2.55 -10.15 -4.23
CA TRP A 66 -2.82 -11.52 -4.68
C TRP A 66 -3.86 -11.59 -5.77
N THR A 67 -4.64 -10.52 -6.00
CA THR A 67 -5.67 -10.53 -7.03
C THR A 67 -5.08 -10.45 -8.43
N VAL A 68 -3.78 -10.13 -8.55
CA VAL A 68 -3.09 -10.08 -9.83
C VAL A 68 -1.85 -10.95 -9.74
N PRO A 69 -1.99 -12.29 -9.87
CA PRO A 69 -0.86 -13.18 -9.73
C PRO A 69 0.19 -12.95 -10.84
N ARG A 70 1.45 -13.18 -10.47
CA ARG A 70 2.54 -13.00 -11.44
C ARG A 70 2.34 -13.81 -12.70
N ASN A 71 1.77 -15.00 -12.56
CA ASN A 71 1.64 -15.91 -13.70
C ASN A 71 0.54 -15.55 -14.67
N THR A 72 -0.18 -14.46 -14.43
CA THR A 72 -1.12 -13.93 -15.43
C THR A 72 -0.39 -13.17 -16.53
N TYR A 73 0.93 -12.97 -16.36
CA TYR A 73 1.74 -12.26 -17.34
C TYR A 73 2.86 -13.17 -17.83
N PRO A 74 3.38 -12.93 -19.03
CA PRO A 74 4.44 -13.78 -19.57
C PRO A 74 5.70 -13.74 -18.71
N LEU A 75 6.50 -14.78 -18.84
CA LEU A 75 7.80 -14.83 -18.20
C LEU A 75 8.72 -13.82 -18.87
N GLY A 76 9.78 -13.47 -18.15
CA GLY A 76 10.76 -12.55 -18.67
C GLY A 76 10.51 -11.11 -18.25
N LYS A 77 11.45 -10.23 -18.61
CA LYS A 77 11.39 -8.84 -18.16
C LYS A 77 10.16 -8.08 -18.63
N PRO A 78 9.75 -8.17 -19.90
CA PRO A 78 8.57 -7.42 -20.31
C PRO A 78 7.33 -7.82 -19.52
N GLY A 79 7.14 -9.11 -19.28
CA GLY A 79 6.00 -9.59 -18.50
C GLY A 79 6.09 -9.14 -17.05
N TYR A 80 7.30 -9.18 -16.48
CA TYR A 80 7.51 -8.75 -15.13
C TYR A 80 7.16 -7.27 -14.96
N PHE A 81 7.63 -6.43 -15.88
CA PHE A 81 7.35 -5.00 -15.79
C PHE A 81 5.87 -4.69 -16.00
N ALA A 82 5.21 -5.42 -16.90
CA ALA A 82 3.79 -5.25 -17.10
C ALA A 82 3.01 -5.59 -15.83
N TRP A 83 3.39 -6.69 -15.18
CA TRP A 83 2.78 -7.11 -13.93
C TRP A 83 2.99 -6.07 -12.83
N ARG A 84 4.24 -5.58 -12.69
CA ARG A 84 4.55 -4.57 -11.68
C ARG A 84 3.75 -3.29 -11.92
N THR A 85 3.66 -2.87 -13.16
CA THR A 85 2.90 -1.67 -13.50
C THR A 85 1.43 -1.84 -13.15
N ARG A 86 0.87 -3.00 -13.45
CA ARG A 86 -0.53 -3.27 -13.10
C ARG A 86 -0.73 -3.25 -11.58
N LEU A 87 0.21 -3.82 -10.83
CA LEU A 87 0.13 -3.81 -9.37
C LEU A 87 0.15 -2.42 -8.81
N TYR A 88 1.06 -1.57 -9.29
CA TYR A 88 1.13 -0.20 -8.76
C TYR A 88 -0.17 0.54 -9.02
N LYS A 89 -0.74 0.35 -10.19
CA LYS A 89 -2.00 0.99 -10.51
C LYS A 89 -3.11 0.49 -9.60
N LEU A 90 -3.16 -0.81 -9.37
CA LEU A 90 -4.15 -1.41 -8.48
C LEU A 90 -4.02 -0.84 -7.07
N HIS A 91 -2.80 -0.85 -6.53
CA HIS A 91 -2.59 -0.36 -5.17
C HIS A 91 -3.01 1.09 -5.03
N ALA A 92 -2.67 1.92 -6.01
CA ALA A 92 -3.03 3.33 -5.96
C ALA A 92 -4.55 3.53 -6.03
N GLU A 93 -5.21 2.81 -6.92
CA GLU A 93 -6.65 2.96 -7.08
C GLU A 93 -7.41 2.51 -5.84
N VAL A 94 -7.02 1.36 -5.28
CA VAL A 94 -7.70 0.84 -4.10
C VAL A 94 -7.43 1.72 -2.89
N ALA A 95 -6.17 2.11 -2.69
CA ALA A 95 -5.84 2.97 -1.56
C ALA A 95 -6.62 4.28 -1.65
N GLY A 96 -6.69 4.88 -2.84
CA GLY A 96 -7.41 6.12 -3.01
C GLY A 96 -8.89 6.00 -2.72
N GLU A 97 -9.50 4.91 -3.18
CA GLU A 97 -10.91 4.70 -2.94
C GLU A 97 -11.22 4.52 -1.46
N LEU A 98 -10.41 3.72 -0.77
CA LEU A 98 -10.64 3.49 0.65
C LEU A 98 -10.38 4.75 1.48
N MET A 99 -9.40 5.55 1.09
CA MET A 99 -9.18 6.84 1.74
C MET A 99 -10.36 7.77 1.54
N ARG A 100 -10.97 7.73 0.36
CA ARG A 100 -12.16 8.55 0.11
C ARG A 100 -13.28 8.15 1.03
N GLN A 101 -13.45 6.84 1.25
CA GLN A 101 -14.44 6.36 2.19
C GLN A 101 -14.13 6.79 3.63
N ALA A 102 -12.86 6.99 3.93
CA ALA A 102 -12.44 7.46 5.25
C ALA A 102 -12.50 8.98 5.38
N ALA A 103 -12.97 9.67 4.34
CA ALA A 103 -13.17 11.11 4.33
C ALA A 103 -11.89 11.93 4.18
N TYR A 104 -10.89 11.37 3.50
CA TYR A 104 -9.72 12.15 3.12
C TYR A 104 -10.05 13.06 1.94
N ASP A 105 -9.38 14.20 1.88
CA ASP A 105 -9.55 15.09 0.73
C ASP A 105 -8.71 14.58 -0.45
N GLU A 106 -9.02 15.12 -1.63
CA GLU A 106 -8.37 14.64 -2.85
C GLU A 106 -6.87 14.94 -2.87
N SER A 107 -6.44 16.01 -2.22
CA SER A 107 -5.02 16.34 -2.19
C SER A 107 -4.22 15.25 -1.48
N MET A 108 -4.68 14.81 -0.31
CA MET A 108 -4.01 13.73 0.42
C MET A 108 -4.09 12.42 -0.35
N ILE A 109 -5.25 12.16 -0.95
CA ILE A 109 -5.43 10.92 -1.72
C ILE A 109 -4.42 10.87 -2.86
N GLU A 110 -4.25 11.98 -3.59
CA GLU A 110 -3.30 11.98 -4.69
C GLU A 110 -1.86 11.78 -4.22
N GLN A 111 -1.52 12.32 -3.07
CA GLN A 111 -0.18 12.14 -2.54
C GLN A 111 0.09 10.68 -2.18
N VAL A 112 -0.89 10.01 -1.58
CA VAL A 112 -0.73 8.60 -1.23
C VAL A 112 -0.69 7.74 -2.48
N LYS A 113 -1.57 8.03 -3.46
CA LYS A 113 -1.58 7.28 -4.71
C LYS A 113 -0.22 7.38 -5.41
N GLU A 114 0.35 8.58 -5.43
CA GLU A 114 1.65 8.75 -6.05
C GLU A 114 2.73 7.97 -5.31
N ALA A 115 2.73 8.03 -3.98
CA ALA A 115 3.71 7.32 -3.18
C ALA A 115 3.61 5.81 -3.39
N VAL A 116 2.40 5.28 -3.43
CA VAL A 116 2.18 3.84 -3.61
C VAL A 116 2.58 3.40 -5.01
N SER A 117 2.24 4.20 -6.03
CA SER A 117 2.49 3.80 -7.40
C SER A 117 3.97 3.91 -7.78
N LYS A 118 4.77 4.63 -7.00
CA LYS A 118 6.20 4.73 -7.24
C LYS A 118 7.00 3.79 -6.38
N GLN A 119 6.33 3.05 -5.52
CA GLN A 119 7.00 2.14 -4.62
C GLN A 119 7.70 1.06 -5.41
N GLY A 120 8.97 0.84 -5.13
CA GLY A 120 9.73 -0.19 -5.82
C GLY A 120 10.25 0.20 -7.18
N ILE A 121 9.68 1.21 -7.81
CA ILE A 121 10.26 1.77 -9.01
C ILE A 121 11.30 2.79 -8.63
N LYS A 122 11.00 3.47 -7.56
CA LYS A 122 11.83 4.54 -7.10
C LYS A 122 13.17 4.04 -6.70
N THR A 123 14.16 4.46 -7.39
CA THR A 123 15.51 4.05 -7.07
C THR A 123 16.37 5.23 -6.68
N LYS A 124 15.91 6.41 -6.97
CA LYS A 124 16.65 7.58 -6.65
C LYS A 124 16.57 7.87 -5.19
N PRO A 125 17.65 8.13 -4.62
CA PRO A 125 17.61 8.47 -3.22
C PRO A 125 16.96 9.78 -2.95
N ASP A 126 16.76 10.61 -3.82
CA ASP A 126 16.26 11.87 -3.61
C ASP A 126 14.95 12.16 -3.98
N SER A 127 15.13 11.65 -4.52
CA SER A 127 14.43 11.67 -4.76
C SER A 127 13.96 11.78 -4.39
N GLN A 128 14.48 11.92 -4.46
CA GLN A 128 14.41 11.67 -4.23
C GLN A 128 14.23 11.92 -3.89
#